data_e643995817e15d46ddb3eea789e74ac1
#
_entry.id   e643995817e15d46ddb3eea789e74ac1
#
_cell.length_a   1.000
_cell.length_b   1.000
_cell.length_c   1.000
_cell.angle_alpha   90.00
_cell.angle_beta   90.00
_cell.angle_gamma   90.00
#
_symmetry.space_group_name_H-M   'P 1'
#
loop_
_entity.id
_entity.type
_entity.pdbx_description
1 polymer ?
#
loop_
_entity_poly.entity_id
_entity_poly.type
_entity_poly.pdbx_seq_one_letter_code
_entity_poly.pdbx_strand_id
1 'polypeptide(L)'
;LDPDMKISYMKKMFPDYEEEIINDAEMKSIFDVLKTADEDGFDSVNIIVGADRQAEFENLAVKYNGELYDFDQIRVISAGVRDSDAEGVEGMSASKLRKAVQDDDFDTFRRGTPKGLKDADAMAVFDAVRTGMQGKKKKVKESYDLWEIAPRDDQRGLRENYVKGLIYKIGDIVENLN
;
A
#
# COMPACT_ATOMS: atom_id res chain seq x y z
N LEU A 1 13.49 -5.65 4.11
CA LEU A 1 14.15 -5.33 2.85
C LEU A 1 14.36 -3.82 2.77
N ASP A 2 15.52 -3.41 2.29
CA ASP A 2 15.83 -2.05 1.91
C ASP A 2 14.91 -1.61 0.75
N PRO A 3 14.45 -0.33 0.69
CA PRO A 3 13.58 0.15 -0.39
C PRO A 3 14.16 -0.07 -1.79
N ASP A 4 15.44 0.23 -2.01
CA ASP A 4 16.09 0.08 -3.32
C ASP A 4 16.15 -1.38 -3.76
N MET A 5 16.46 -2.28 -2.84
CA MET A 5 16.45 -3.72 -3.08
C MET A 5 15.03 -4.20 -3.43
N LYS A 6 14.00 -3.69 -2.75
CA LYS A 6 12.61 -4.03 -3.02
C LYS A 6 12.19 -3.60 -4.43
N ILE A 7 12.53 -2.37 -4.82
CA ILE A 7 12.30 -1.85 -6.17
C ILE A 7 13.03 -2.68 -7.22
N SER A 8 14.30 -3.03 -7.00
CA SER A 8 15.07 -3.87 -7.91
C SER A 8 14.40 -5.23 -8.16
N TYR A 9 13.85 -5.86 -7.12
CA TYR A 9 13.11 -7.10 -7.30
C TYR A 9 11.76 -6.88 -8.02
N MET A 10 11.05 -5.78 -7.74
CA MET A 10 9.81 -5.46 -8.45
C MET A 10 10.05 -5.28 -9.94
N LYS A 11 11.09 -4.57 -10.35
CA LYS A 11 11.50 -4.41 -11.75
C LYS A 11 11.80 -5.74 -12.43
N LYS A 12 12.48 -6.66 -11.75
CA LYS A 12 12.71 -8.02 -12.25
C LYS A 12 11.43 -8.86 -12.37
N MET A 13 10.45 -8.64 -11.47
CA MET A 13 9.17 -9.31 -11.52
C MET A 13 8.28 -8.82 -12.67
N PHE A 14 8.40 -7.54 -12.99
CA PHE A 14 7.57 -6.83 -13.98
C PHE A 14 8.44 -6.02 -14.94
N PRO A 15 9.24 -6.68 -15.80
CA PRO A 15 10.21 -5.98 -16.66
C PRO A 15 9.55 -5.07 -17.69
N ASP A 16 8.31 -5.36 -18.10
CA ASP A 16 7.54 -4.52 -19.04
C ASP A 16 7.12 -3.18 -18.43
N TYR A 17 7.22 -3.05 -17.10
CA TYR A 17 6.86 -1.85 -16.33
C TYR A 17 8.05 -1.31 -15.52
N GLU A 18 9.28 -1.57 -15.99
CA GLU A 18 10.48 -1.19 -15.24
C GLU A 18 10.60 0.33 -15.06
N GLU A 19 10.17 1.09 -16.05
CA GLU A 19 10.23 2.56 -16.03
C GLU A 19 9.18 3.17 -15.11
N GLU A 20 8.01 2.51 -14.96
CA GLU A 20 6.92 2.96 -14.11
C GLU A 20 7.10 2.59 -12.62
N ILE A 21 8.02 1.65 -12.34
CA ILE A 21 8.36 1.27 -10.97
C ILE A 21 9.42 2.24 -10.42
N ILE A 22 8.96 3.27 -9.75
CA ILE A 22 9.78 4.38 -9.24
C ILE A 22 10.01 4.23 -7.74
N ASN A 23 11.22 4.56 -7.27
CA ASN A 23 11.53 4.78 -5.87
C ASN A 23 11.84 6.25 -5.66
N ASP A 24 10.86 7.01 -5.22
CA ASP A 24 11.01 8.41 -4.90
C ASP A 24 10.87 8.63 -3.38
N ALA A 25 11.93 9.16 -2.78
CA ALA A 25 11.99 9.39 -1.34
C ALA A 25 11.02 10.48 -0.85
N GLU A 26 10.56 11.35 -1.75
CA GLU A 26 9.60 12.41 -1.43
C GLU A 26 8.16 11.91 -1.49
N MET A 27 7.87 10.86 -2.28
CA MET A 27 6.54 10.24 -2.37
C MET A 27 6.30 9.25 -1.23
N LYS A 28 6.00 9.75 -0.04
CA LYS A 28 5.80 8.95 1.19
C LYS A 28 4.35 8.52 1.39
N SER A 29 3.42 9.20 0.74
CA SER A 29 1.99 8.99 0.89
C SER A 29 1.27 9.09 -0.45
N ILE A 30 0.02 8.61 -0.51
CA ILE A 30 -0.84 8.80 -1.69
C ILE A 30 -1.05 10.29 -2.00
N PHE A 31 -1.06 11.15 -0.98
CA PHE A 31 -1.24 12.58 -1.18
C PHE A 31 -0.06 13.21 -1.91
N ASP A 32 1.17 12.77 -1.65
CA ASP A 32 2.35 13.24 -2.37
C ASP A 32 2.27 12.84 -3.84
N VAL A 33 1.84 11.59 -4.12
CA VAL A 33 1.64 11.11 -5.50
C VAL A 33 0.55 11.92 -6.23
N LEU A 34 -0.57 12.19 -5.56
CA LEU A 34 -1.67 12.96 -6.16
C LEU A 34 -1.29 14.42 -6.40
N LYS A 35 -0.55 15.05 -5.48
CA LYS A 35 -0.02 16.40 -5.69
C LYS A 35 0.93 16.47 -6.89
N THR A 36 1.85 15.53 -6.99
CA THR A 36 2.77 15.47 -8.12
C THR A 36 2.02 15.26 -9.43
N ALA A 37 1.01 14.39 -9.46
CA ALA A 37 0.21 14.19 -10.65
C ALA A 37 -0.57 15.46 -11.08
N ASP A 38 -1.08 16.22 -10.12
CA ASP A 38 -1.73 17.51 -10.36
C ASP A 38 -0.72 18.56 -10.88
N GLU A 39 0.45 18.65 -10.26
CA GLU A 39 1.56 19.51 -10.68
C GLU A 39 2.07 19.17 -12.09
N ASP A 40 2.05 17.88 -12.46
CA ASP A 40 2.39 17.39 -13.80
C ASP A 40 1.28 17.66 -14.84
N GLY A 41 0.14 18.19 -14.41
CA GLY A 41 -0.96 18.64 -15.28
C GLY A 41 -1.92 17.54 -15.71
N PHE A 42 -2.07 16.48 -14.92
CA PHE A 42 -3.09 15.46 -15.15
C PHE A 42 -4.45 15.97 -14.65
N ASP A 43 -5.47 15.97 -15.51
CA ASP A 43 -6.84 16.37 -15.16
C ASP A 43 -7.61 15.25 -14.44
N SER A 44 -7.17 14.00 -14.55
CA SER A 44 -7.86 12.85 -13.96
C SER A 44 -6.91 11.76 -13.49
N VAL A 45 -7.31 11.06 -12.41
CA VAL A 45 -6.53 9.96 -11.83
C VAL A 45 -7.38 8.74 -11.56
N ASN A 46 -6.78 7.55 -11.77
CA ASN A 46 -7.36 6.28 -11.37
C ASN A 46 -6.47 5.66 -10.28
N ILE A 47 -7.03 5.45 -9.09
CA ILE A 47 -6.35 4.83 -7.96
C ILE A 47 -6.81 3.37 -7.89
N ILE A 48 -5.88 2.43 -8.07
CA ILE A 48 -6.18 0.99 -8.05
C ILE A 48 -5.76 0.42 -6.70
N VAL A 49 -6.73 -0.14 -5.96
CA VAL A 49 -6.53 -0.67 -4.60
C VAL A 49 -7.23 -2.00 -4.41
N GLY A 50 -6.87 -2.75 -3.36
CA GLY A 50 -7.64 -3.93 -2.96
C GLY A 50 -9.06 -3.55 -2.55
N ALA A 51 -10.02 -4.47 -2.75
CA ALA A 51 -11.44 -4.23 -2.47
C ALA A 51 -11.70 -3.81 -1.00
N ASP A 52 -10.91 -4.34 -0.08
CA ASP A 52 -10.97 -4.04 1.36
C ASP A 52 -10.60 -2.59 1.72
N ARG A 53 -9.93 -1.88 0.81
CA ARG A 53 -9.48 -0.50 1.03
C ARG A 53 -10.15 0.53 0.12
N GLN A 54 -10.98 0.08 -0.83
CA GLN A 54 -11.57 0.97 -1.83
C GLN A 54 -12.33 2.14 -1.19
N ALA A 55 -13.23 1.86 -0.25
CA ALA A 55 -14.04 2.90 0.38
C ALA A 55 -13.20 3.91 1.18
N GLU A 56 -12.11 3.45 1.82
CA GLU A 56 -11.20 4.32 2.56
C GLU A 56 -10.49 5.29 1.61
N PHE A 57 -9.92 4.78 0.51
CA PHE A 57 -9.22 5.61 -0.48
C PHE A 57 -10.16 6.56 -1.21
N GLU A 58 -11.38 6.11 -1.54
CA GLU A 58 -12.39 6.95 -2.19
C GLU A 58 -12.75 8.16 -1.31
N ASN A 59 -13.05 7.92 -0.04
CA ASN A 59 -13.35 9.00 0.90
C ASN A 59 -12.18 9.98 1.07
N LEU A 60 -10.96 9.47 1.20
CA LEU A 60 -9.78 10.32 1.40
C LEU A 60 -9.41 11.11 0.16
N ALA A 61 -9.34 10.47 -1.01
CA ALA A 61 -8.94 11.14 -2.24
C ALA A 61 -9.93 12.24 -2.64
N VAL A 62 -11.23 11.97 -2.53
CA VAL A 62 -12.26 12.96 -2.87
C VAL A 62 -12.29 14.11 -1.86
N LYS A 63 -12.09 13.82 -0.57
CA LYS A 63 -12.14 14.85 0.49
C LYS A 63 -11.12 15.97 0.29
N TYR A 64 -9.93 15.63 -0.21
CA TYR A 64 -8.84 16.59 -0.39
C TYR A 64 -8.76 17.18 -1.80
N ASN A 65 -9.66 16.80 -2.68
CA ASN A 65 -9.79 17.44 -4.00
C ASN A 65 -10.29 18.87 -3.84
N GLY A 66 -9.65 19.82 -4.48
CA GLY A 66 -9.87 21.25 -4.29
C GLY A 66 -9.10 21.89 -3.12
N GLU A 67 -8.40 21.09 -2.26
CA GLU A 67 -7.56 21.60 -1.16
C GLU A 67 -6.07 21.32 -1.39
N LEU A 68 -5.73 20.09 -1.77
CA LEU A 68 -4.35 19.64 -1.94
C LEU A 68 -3.96 19.42 -3.40
N TYR A 69 -4.90 19.13 -4.23
CA TYR A 69 -4.83 18.91 -5.68
C TYR A 69 -6.21 19.20 -6.27
N ASP A 70 -6.32 19.40 -7.57
CA ASP A 70 -7.56 19.79 -8.23
C ASP A 70 -7.79 18.98 -9.51
N PHE A 71 -8.27 17.75 -9.36
CA PHE A 71 -8.62 16.87 -10.48
C PHE A 71 -10.08 17.02 -10.88
N ASP A 72 -10.35 17.08 -12.17
CA ASP A 72 -11.70 16.98 -12.73
C ASP A 72 -12.36 15.64 -12.37
N GLN A 73 -11.55 14.57 -12.29
CA GLN A 73 -12.04 13.25 -11.98
C GLN A 73 -11.05 12.40 -11.17
N ILE A 74 -11.53 11.88 -10.04
CA ILE A 74 -10.84 10.86 -9.25
C ILE A 74 -11.70 9.60 -9.27
N ARG A 75 -11.10 8.47 -9.67
CA ARG A 75 -11.74 7.15 -9.61
C ARG A 75 -10.92 6.22 -8.74
N VAL A 76 -11.56 5.57 -7.79
CA VAL A 76 -10.94 4.50 -7.01
C VAL A 76 -11.50 3.17 -7.50
N ILE A 77 -10.63 2.35 -8.07
CA ILE A 77 -10.99 1.11 -8.75
C ILE A 77 -10.49 -0.06 -7.91
N SER A 78 -11.39 -1.02 -7.64
CA SER A 78 -10.99 -2.25 -6.98
C SER A 78 -10.18 -3.14 -7.92
N ALA A 79 -9.02 -3.59 -7.47
CA ALA A 79 -8.24 -4.65 -8.13
C ALA A 79 -8.87 -6.05 -7.94
N GLY A 80 -10.05 -6.11 -7.34
CA GLY A 80 -10.78 -7.35 -7.06
C GLY A 80 -10.61 -7.83 -5.62
N VAL A 81 -11.41 -8.82 -5.28
CA VAL A 81 -11.32 -9.53 -4.00
C VAL A 81 -10.28 -10.63 -4.15
N ARG A 82 -9.35 -10.69 -3.19
CA ARG A 82 -8.38 -11.77 -3.17
C ARG A 82 -9.09 -13.08 -2.84
N ASP A 83 -9.01 -14.06 -3.74
CA ASP A 83 -9.48 -15.39 -3.47
C ASP A 83 -8.41 -16.18 -2.69
N SER A 84 -8.66 -16.35 -1.39
CA SER A 84 -7.72 -17.05 -0.49
C SER A 84 -7.58 -18.54 -0.83
N ASP A 85 -8.53 -19.10 -1.55
CA ASP A 85 -8.58 -20.52 -1.90
C ASP A 85 -8.03 -20.78 -3.32
N ALA A 86 -7.78 -19.72 -4.10
CA ALA A 86 -7.16 -19.84 -5.41
C ALA A 86 -5.71 -20.35 -5.32
N GLU A 87 -5.31 -21.15 -6.29
CA GLU A 87 -3.92 -21.58 -6.45
C GLU A 87 -3.11 -20.53 -7.20
N GLY A 88 -1.83 -20.40 -6.84
CA GLY A 88 -0.89 -19.50 -7.49
C GLY A 88 -0.94 -18.06 -6.94
N VAL A 89 -0.64 -17.10 -7.81
CA VAL A 89 -0.46 -15.69 -7.42
C VAL A 89 -1.75 -15.07 -6.87
N GLU A 90 -2.90 -15.42 -7.42
CA GLU A 90 -4.21 -14.88 -7.03
C GLU A 90 -4.61 -15.24 -5.59
N GLY A 91 -4.29 -16.45 -5.14
CA GLY A 91 -4.55 -16.91 -3.77
C GLY A 91 -3.45 -16.57 -2.79
N MET A 92 -2.34 -15.98 -3.26
CA MET A 92 -1.18 -15.75 -2.43
C MET A 92 -1.24 -14.39 -1.73
N SER A 93 -1.00 -14.38 -0.43
CA SER A 93 -0.88 -13.16 0.37
C SER A 93 0.56 -12.95 0.84
N ALA A 94 0.91 -11.72 1.17
CA ALA A 94 2.20 -11.42 1.78
C ALA A 94 2.44 -12.23 3.08
N SER A 95 1.38 -12.54 3.82
CA SER A 95 1.45 -13.38 5.02
C SER A 95 1.71 -14.84 4.67
N LYS A 96 1.06 -15.39 3.63
CA LYS A 96 1.35 -16.74 3.13
C LYS A 96 2.78 -16.86 2.61
N LEU A 97 3.26 -15.86 1.84
CA LEU A 97 4.66 -15.85 1.36
C LEU A 97 5.67 -15.78 2.52
N ARG A 98 5.43 -14.93 3.51
CA ARG A 98 6.29 -14.89 4.71
C ARG A 98 6.26 -16.20 5.48
N LYS A 99 5.11 -16.86 5.58
CA LYS A 99 5.01 -18.17 6.21
C LYS A 99 5.80 -19.22 5.43
N ALA A 100 5.69 -19.27 4.11
CA ALA A 100 6.50 -20.17 3.28
C ALA A 100 8.00 -19.98 3.51
N VAL A 101 8.45 -18.71 3.69
CA VAL A 101 9.85 -18.43 4.06
C VAL A 101 10.21 -18.93 5.45
N GLN A 102 9.31 -18.82 6.43
CA GLN A 102 9.51 -19.35 7.79
C GLN A 102 9.60 -20.88 7.82
N ASP A 103 8.77 -21.52 7.02
CA ASP A 103 8.67 -22.99 6.91
C ASP A 103 9.74 -23.57 5.96
N ASP A 104 10.62 -22.74 5.38
CA ASP A 104 11.63 -23.09 4.38
C ASP A 104 11.05 -23.75 3.11
N ASP A 105 9.81 -23.41 2.78
CA ASP A 105 9.04 -23.92 1.64
C ASP A 105 9.19 -23.02 0.42
N PHE A 106 10.27 -23.20 -0.33
CA PHE A 106 10.52 -22.43 -1.54
C PHE A 106 9.49 -22.73 -2.63
N ASP A 107 8.96 -23.95 -2.73
CA ASP A 107 8.00 -24.32 -3.78
C ASP A 107 6.69 -23.54 -3.62
N THR A 108 6.20 -23.41 -2.41
CA THR A 108 5.03 -22.57 -2.11
C THR A 108 5.32 -21.09 -2.36
N PHE A 109 6.49 -20.60 -1.96
CA PHE A 109 6.90 -19.25 -2.24
C PHE A 109 6.96 -18.97 -3.75
N ARG A 110 7.57 -19.87 -4.51
CA ARG A 110 7.74 -19.76 -5.97
C ARG A 110 6.40 -19.70 -6.71
N ARG A 111 5.41 -20.50 -6.28
CA ARG A 111 4.04 -20.44 -6.84
C ARG A 111 3.37 -19.08 -6.65
N GLY A 112 3.73 -18.34 -5.59
CA GLY A 112 3.23 -17.00 -5.32
C GLY A 112 4.00 -15.86 -5.99
N THR A 113 5.01 -16.17 -6.80
CA THR A 113 5.76 -15.18 -7.58
C THR A 113 5.35 -15.20 -9.05
N PRO A 114 5.51 -14.07 -9.80
CA PRO A 114 5.19 -14.03 -11.22
C PRO A 114 5.91 -15.13 -12.02
N LYS A 115 5.22 -15.72 -13.00
CA LYS A 115 5.78 -16.80 -13.82
C LYS A 115 7.01 -16.38 -14.62
N GLY A 116 7.08 -15.10 -15.01
CA GLY A 116 8.22 -14.55 -15.75
C GLY A 116 9.50 -14.37 -14.92
N LEU A 117 9.41 -14.41 -13.58
CA LEU A 117 10.58 -14.31 -12.72
C LEU A 117 11.42 -15.60 -12.82
N LYS A 118 12.73 -15.45 -13.05
CA LYS A 118 13.65 -16.60 -13.08
C LYS A 118 13.78 -17.23 -11.68
N ASP A 119 13.99 -18.54 -11.63
CA ASP A 119 14.10 -19.26 -10.34
C ASP A 119 15.26 -18.74 -9.48
N ALA A 120 16.38 -18.36 -10.09
CA ALA A 120 17.49 -17.74 -9.37
C ALA A 120 17.10 -16.40 -8.71
N ASP A 121 16.31 -15.57 -9.40
CA ASP A 121 15.82 -14.30 -8.82
C ASP A 121 14.75 -14.56 -7.76
N ALA A 122 13.87 -15.53 -7.96
CA ALA A 122 12.89 -15.95 -6.97
C ALA A 122 13.55 -16.47 -5.68
N MET A 123 14.63 -17.25 -5.80
CA MET A 123 15.43 -17.70 -4.67
C MET A 123 16.12 -16.53 -3.96
N ALA A 124 16.65 -15.57 -4.71
CA ALA A 124 17.26 -14.37 -4.13
C ALA A 124 16.24 -13.53 -3.34
N VAL A 125 15.00 -13.40 -3.84
CA VAL A 125 13.90 -12.74 -3.09
C VAL A 125 13.56 -13.52 -1.83
N PHE A 126 13.45 -14.84 -1.92
CA PHE A 126 13.17 -15.73 -0.78
C PHE A 126 14.20 -15.55 0.34
N ASP A 127 15.51 -15.58 0.01
CA ASP A 127 16.59 -15.40 0.97
C ASP A 127 16.63 -13.98 1.54
N ALA A 128 16.35 -12.96 0.72
CA ALA A 128 16.27 -11.57 1.16
C ALA A 128 15.10 -11.35 2.14
N VAL A 129 13.94 -11.98 1.89
CA VAL A 129 12.80 -11.95 2.82
C VAL A 129 13.16 -12.68 4.12
N ARG A 130 13.80 -13.85 4.04
CA ARG A 130 14.29 -14.61 5.21
C ARG A 130 15.20 -13.74 6.09
N THR A 131 16.20 -13.11 5.49
CA THR A 131 17.13 -12.21 6.17
C THR A 131 16.42 -11.02 6.81
N GLY A 132 15.49 -10.39 6.09
CA GLY A 132 14.71 -9.28 6.60
C GLY A 132 13.81 -9.66 7.79
N MET A 133 13.31 -10.91 7.84
CA MET A 133 12.50 -11.42 8.95
C MET A 133 13.33 -11.77 10.18
N GLN A 134 14.60 -12.15 10.01
CA GLN A 134 15.54 -12.44 11.10
C GLN A 134 16.14 -11.18 11.72
N GLY A 135 16.20 -10.08 10.96
CA GLY A 135 16.58 -8.77 11.47
C GLY A 135 15.59 -8.31 12.55
N LYS A 136 16.11 -7.72 13.64
CA LYS A 136 15.34 -7.30 14.83
C LYS A 136 13.97 -6.78 14.44
N LYS A 137 12.92 -7.40 14.98
CA LYS A 137 11.51 -6.95 14.89
C LYS A 137 11.38 -5.50 15.39
N LYS A 138 11.68 -4.51 14.55
CA LYS A 138 10.98 -3.24 14.68
C LYS A 138 9.52 -3.58 14.37
N LYS A 139 8.63 -3.36 15.33
CA LYS A 139 7.19 -3.36 15.06
C LYS A 139 6.92 -2.30 14.01
N VAL A 140 7.02 -2.68 12.74
CA VAL A 140 6.39 -1.89 11.67
C VAL A 140 4.91 -2.17 11.87
N LYS A 141 4.15 -1.18 12.28
CA LYS A 141 2.69 -1.22 12.18
C LYS A 141 2.39 -1.44 10.69
N GLU A 142 1.96 -2.65 10.33
CA GLU A 142 1.62 -3.00 8.94
C GLU A 142 0.27 -2.42 8.47
N SER A 143 -0.44 -1.71 9.33
CA SER A 143 -1.57 -0.89 8.90
C SER A 143 -1.08 0.53 8.71
N TYR A 144 -0.95 0.97 7.48
CA TYR A 144 -0.91 2.39 7.18
C TYR A 144 -2.27 2.96 7.58
N ASP A 145 -2.32 3.62 8.73
CA ASP A 145 -3.42 4.51 9.04
C ASP A 145 -3.25 5.73 8.13
N LEU A 146 -4.07 5.79 7.07
CA LEU A 146 -4.02 6.90 6.12
C LEU A 146 -4.20 8.26 6.81
N TRP A 147 -4.86 8.27 7.96
CA TRP A 147 -4.99 9.45 8.80
C TRP A 147 -3.68 9.87 9.49
N GLU A 148 -2.77 8.92 9.74
CA GLU A 148 -1.42 9.25 10.27
C GLU A 148 -0.51 9.89 9.21
N ILE A 149 -0.78 9.67 7.91
CA ILE A 149 -0.02 10.24 6.79
C ILE A 149 -0.71 11.42 6.13
N ALA A 150 -1.89 11.81 6.60
CA ALA A 150 -2.56 13.03 6.17
C ALA A 150 -1.68 14.28 6.40
N PRO A 151 -1.80 15.30 5.56
CA PRO A 151 -1.02 16.53 5.69
C PRO A 151 -1.10 17.14 7.09
N ARG A 152 -0.01 17.75 7.52
CA ARG A 152 0.13 18.26 8.90
C ARG A 152 -0.98 19.22 9.33
N ASP A 153 -1.42 20.08 8.43
CA ASP A 153 -2.45 21.08 8.73
C ASP A 153 -3.81 20.41 8.91
N ASP A 154 -4.09 19.38 8.13
CA ASP A 154 -5.30 18.59 8.28
C ASP A 154 -5.25 17.69 9.52
N GLN A 155 -4.12 17.09 9.84
CA GLN A 155 -3.95 16.35 11.10
C GLN A 155 -4.22 17.23 12.33
N ARG A 156 -3.84 18.51 12.28
CA ARG A 156 -4.16 19.47 13.33
C ARG A 156 -5.67 19.72 13.39
N GLY A 157 -6.30 19.98 12.24
CA GLY A 157 -7.74 20.18 12.14
C GLY A 157 -8.53 18.96 12.60
N LEU A 158 -8.13 17.75 12.20
CA LEU A 158 -8.70 16.49 12.67
C LEU A 158 -8.56 16.31 14.18
N ARG A 159 -7.40 16.64 14.73
CA ARG A 159 -7.15 16.56 16.17
C ARG A 159 -8.00 17.56 16.95
N GLU A 160 -8.13 18.78 16.46
CA GLU A 160 -8.99 19.80 17.05
C GLU A 160 -10.47 19.38 16.98
N ASN A 161 -10.91 18.85 15.85
CA ASN A 161 -12.27 18.37 15.66
C ASN A 161 -12.56 17.15 16.52
N TYR A 162 -11.61 16.23 16.69
CA TYR A 162 -11.73 15.11 17.62
C TYR A 162 -11.90 15.58 19.07
N VAL A 163 -11.06 16.52 19.52
CA VAL A 163 -11.16 17.12 20.87
C VAL A 163 -12.48 17.84 21.07
N LYS A 164 -13.04 18.42 20.00
CA LYS A 164 -14.38 19.06 20.01
C LYS A 164 -15.54 18.06 19.88
N GLY A 165 -15.25 16.75 19.75
CA GLY A 165 -16.28 15.72 19.58
C GLY A 165 -16.97 15.72 18.23
N LEU A 166 -16.36 16.33 17.19
CA LEU A 166 -16.94 16.42 15.85
C LEU A 166 -16.58 15.22 14.95
N ILE A 167 -15.52 14.49 15.29
CA ILE A 167 -15.07 13.28 14.59
C ILE A 167 -14.57 12.24 15.58
N TYR A 168 -14.62 10.97 15.16
CA TYR A 168 -14.19 9.82 15.96
C TYR A 168 -13.09 9.05 15.23
N LYS A 169 -12.16 8.46 15.99
CA LYS A 169 -11.15 7.55 15.46
C LYS A 169 -11.69 6.13 15.41
N ILE A 170 -11.15 5.30 14.50
CA ILE A 170 -11.43 3.87 14.47
C ILE A 170 -10.97 3.26 15.80
N GLY A 171 -11.89 2.63 16.51
CA GLY A 171 -11.66 2.03 17.83
C GLY A 171 -12.10 2.89 19.03
N ASP A 172 -12.59 4.10 18.80
CA ASP A 172 -13.20 4.89 19.86
C ASP A 172 -14.56 4.30 20.25
N ILE A 173 -14.78 4.23 21.55
CA ILE A 173 -16.10 3.86 22.10
C ILE A 173 -16.96 5.12 22.04
N VAL A 174 -18.00 5.09 21.20
CA VAL A 174 -18.97 6.18 21.12
C VAL A 174 -20.08 5.92 22.11
N GLU A 175 -20.12 6.65 23.22
CA GLU A 175 -21.28 6.71 24.08
C GLU A 175 -22.27 7.73 23.55
N ASN A 176 -23.46 7.27 23.26
CA ASN A 176 -24.57 8.15 22.85
C ASN A 176 -25.08 8.85 24.11
N LEU A 177 -24.62 10.05 24.39
CA LEU A 177 -25.14 10.90 25.43
C LEU A 177 -26.44 11.55 24.91
N ASN A 178 -27.56 10.89 25.18
CA ASN A 178 -28.91 11.50 25.11
C ASN A 178 -29.10 12.47 26.27
#